data_770524947fd4a6c701d88324bd40d873
#
_entry.id   770524947fd4a6c701d88324bd40d873
#
_cell.length_a   1.000
_cell.length_b   1.000
_cell.length_c   1.000
_cell.angle_alpha   90.00
_cell.angle_beta   90.00
_cell.angle_gamma   90.00
#
_symmetry.space_group_name_H-M   'P 1'
#
loop_
_entity.id
_entity.type
_entity.pdbx_description
1 polymer ?
#
loop_
_entity_poly.entity_id
_entity_poly.type
_entity_poly.pdbx_seq_one_letter_code
_entity_poly.pdbx_strand_id
1 'polypeptide(L)'
;MLEVGRNKRIAIFAYQAIIREINHIPMNIVDRFLAYTQFDTQSAEDAGKTPSTDKQMTFARYLREELIEIGLKDVELDDEGYLYATLPSNTKKKAPTIGFIAHMDTSPDASGANIKPRIVKNYDGTDIVLDAAAGIVTSVEKFPELKRHIGEDIIVTDGHTLLGADDKAGIAEIVQAMVYLMEHPEIEHGKIRVGFNPDEEIGLGAHKFDVEKFGCEWAYTMDGSELGELEFENFNAAVAKIDITGVSVHPGYAKDKMINACRVATDFIGLLPANEVPEKTDGYQGFFHLIGMEGGVEKASLTYIIRDHDRQKFEDRKKRIIEAGEKINAQYGDGTISLMVKDQYYNMREKIDPVMHVTDLAIKAMEEAGVSPRVKAIRGGTDGAQLSFKGLPCPNIFAGGLNFHGPHEFLPIPNMEKAMEVVVNICRLTADFYE
;
A
#
# COMPACT_ATOMS: atom_id res chain seq x y z
N MET A 1 25.29 5.15 29.66
CA MET A 1 25.40 5.84 28.33
C MET A 1 26.54 5.33 27.46
N LEU A 2 27.66 4.85 27.99
CA LEU A 2 28.81 4.34 27.19
C LEU A 2 28.63 2.90 26.62
N GLU A 3 27.85 2.02 27.24
CA GLU A 3 27.60 0.65 26.77
C GLU A 3 26.58 0.57 25.64
N VAL A 4 25.57 1.45 25.62
CA VAL A 4 24.55 1.50 24.54
C VAL A 4 25.18 1.98 23.22
N GLY A 5 26.18 2.90 23.31
CA GLY A 5 26.92 3.36 22.13
C GLY A 5 27.89 2.31 21.54
N ARG A 6 28.41 1.42 22.41
CA ARG A 6 29.34 0.35 21.97
C ARG A 6 28.60 -0.80 21.27
N ASN A 7 27.43 -1.17 21.77
CA ASN A 7 26.58 -2.20 21.14
C ASN A 7 26.01 -1.77 19.78
N LYS A 8 25.63 -0.48 19.64
CA LYS A 8 25.21 0.08 18.33
C LYS A 8 26.36 0.07 17.31
N ARG A 9 27.58 0.40 17.72
CA ARG A 9 28.74 0.34 16.81
C ARG A 9 29.11 -1.09 16.41
N ILE A 10 29.03 -2.04 17.33
CA ILE A 10 29.30 -3.47 17.04
C ILE A 10 28.24 -4.05 16.08
N ALA A 11 26.96 -3.69 16.26
CA ALA A 11 25.88 -4.07 15.34
C ALA A 11 26.09 -3.47 13.93
N ILE A 12 26.52 -2.21 13.84
CA ILE A 12 26.82 -1.57 12.55
C ILE A 12 28.05 -2.20 11.89
N PHE A 13 29.10 -2.57 12.64
CA PHE A 13 30.28 -3.22 12.09
C PHE A 13 30.02 -4.69 11.67
N ALA A 14 29.26 -5.44 12.45
CA ALA A 14 28.80 -6.78 12.08
C ALA A 14 27.91 -6.74 10.83
N TYR A 15 27.05 -5.76 10.76
CA TYR A 15 26.17 -5.48 9.62
C TYR A 15 26.98 -5.11 8.35
N GLN A 16 27.98 -4.24 8.48
CA GLN A 16 28.89 -3.90 7.37
C GLN A 16 29.77 -5.07 6.93
N ALA A 17 30.11 -5.99 7.84
CA ALA A 17 30.84 -7.20 7.50
C ALA A 17 29.96 -8.20 6.75
N ILE A 18 28.70 -8.35 7.15
CA ILE A 18 27.70 -9.17 6.46
C ILE A 18 27.43 -8.61 5.05
N ILE A 19 27.29 -7.30 4.91
CA ILE A 19 27.15 -6.62 3.60
C ILE A 19 28.37 -6.88 2.72
N ARG A 20 29.61 -6.85 3.26
CA ARG A 20 30.82 -7.11 2.47
C ARG A 20 30.98 -8.56 2.02
N GLU A 21 30.44 -9.51 2.76
CA GLU A 21 30.45 -10.93 2.36
C GLU A 21 29.36 -11.27 1.35
N ILE A 22 28.22 -10.58 1.38
CA ILE A 22 27.11 -10.74 0.43
C ILE A 22 27.43 -10.10 -0.94
N ASN A 23 28.20 -9.03 -0.97
CA ASN A 23 28.48 -8.21 -2.18
C ASN A 23 29.36 -8.88 -3.25
N HIS A 24 29.65 -10.18 -3.19
CA HIS A 24 30.38 -10.91 -4.23
C HIS A 24 29.56 -11.99 -4.94
N ILE A 25 28.30 -12.19 -4.54
CA ILE A 25 27.39 -13.12 -5.23
C ILE A 25 26.28 -12.27 -5.86
N PRO A 26 26.05 -12.36 -7.18
CA PRO A 26 24.90 -11.68 -7.79
C PRO A 26 23.63 -12.21 -7.13
N MET A 27 22.92 -11.31 -6.41
CA MET A 27 21.67 -11.66 -5.76
C MET A 27 20.58 -11.87 -6.82
N ASN A 28 19.90 -13.00 -6.75
CA ASN A 28 18.66 -13.20 -7.49
C ASN A 28 17.48 -12.52 -6.78
N ILE A 29 16.33 -12.51 -7.41
CA ILE A 29 15.14 -11.82 -6.90
C ILE A 29 14.68 -12.36 -5.52
N VAL A 30 14.79 -13.68 -5.31
CA VAL A 30 14.40 -14.34 -4.04
C VAL A 30 15.35 -13.94 -2.92
N ASP A 31 16.67 -14.02 -3.17
CA ASP A 31 17.68 -13.64 -2.18
C ASP A 31 17.54 -12.17 -1.79
N ARG A 32 17.25 -11.31 -2.76
CA ARG A 32 16.99 -9.87 -2.55
C ARG A 32 15.77 -9.65 -1.67
N PHE A 33 14.64 -10.26 -1.98
CA PHE A 33 13.44 -10.19 -1.17
C PHE A 33 13.68 -10.68 0.26
N LEU A 34 14.31 -11.86 0.44
CA LEU A 34 14.62 -12.39 1.75
C LEU A 34 15.55 -11.48 2.56
N ALA A 35 16.50 -10.80 1.91
CA ALA A 35 17.35 -9.80 2.56
C ALA A 35 16.53 -8.59 3.03
N TYR A 36 15.58 -8.10 2.22
CA TYR A 36 14.74 -6.96 2.55
C TYR A 36 13.79 -7.25 3.72
N THR A 37 13.29 -8.49 3.85
CA THR A 37 12.44 -8.88 4.98
C THR A 37 13.16 -8.83 6.33
N GLN A 38 14.49 -8.78 6.36
CA GLN A 38 15.25 -8.66 7.61
C GLN A 38 15.19 -7.27 8.24
N PHE A 39 14.71 -6.27 7.50
CA PHE A 39 14.51 -4.92 8.01
C PHE A 39 13.11 -4.78 8.59
N ASP A 40 13.04 -4.39 9.85
CA ASP A 40 11.80 -3.90 10.45
C ASP A 40 11.55 -2.48 9.92
N THR A 41 10.49 -2.31 9.15
CA THR A 41 10.14 -1.03 8.50
C THR A 41 8.72 -0.57 8.83
N GLN A 42 8.12 -1.15 9.86
CA GLN A 42 6.74 -0.84 10.24
C GLN A 42 6.52 0.66 10.41
N SER A 43 5.51 1.18 9.74
CA SER A 43 5.03 2.55 9.90
C SER A 43 4.26 2.75 11.20
N ALA A 44 3.98 3.99 11.57
CA ALA A 44 3.25 4.34 12.79
C ALA A 44 2.27 5.48 12.53
N GLU A 45 1.00 5.25 12.83
CA GLU A 45 -0.02 6.30 12.80
C GLU A 45 0.32 7.44 13.77
N ASP A 46 -0.19 8.63 13.47
CA ASP A 46 -0.08 9.82 14.32
C ASP A 46 1.35 10.23 14.75
N ALA A 47 2.37 9.79 14.03
CA ALA A 47 3.77 10.11 14.36
C ALA A 47 4.14 11.59 14.18
N GLY A 48 3.38 12.35 13.39
CA GLY A 48 3.58 13.78 13.15
C GLY A 48 4.86 14.12 12.37
N LYS A 49 5.52 13.13 11.79
CA LYS A 49 6.75 13.26 10.98
C LYS A 49 6.73 12.27 9.80
N THR A 50 7.58 12.49 8.80
CA THR A 50 7.86 11.57 7.69
C THR A 50 9.39 11.31 7.65
N PRO A 51 9.87 10.06 7.56
CA PRO A 51 9.06 8.84 7.73
C PRO A 51 8.52 8.75 9.17
N SER A 52 7.38 8.08 9.33
CA SER A 52 6.73 7.92 10.64
C SER A 52 7.61 7.20 11.65
N THR A 53 8.51 6.33 11.17
CA THR A 53 9.48 5.62 11.99
C THR A 53 10.90 5.71 11.44
N ASP A 54 11.90 5.80 12.31
CA ASP A 54 13.33 5.84 11.92
C ASP A 54 13.81 4.49 11.33
N LYS A 55 13.05 3.42 11.52
CA LYS A 55 13.32 2.09 10.97
C LYS A 55 13.31 2.10 9.44
N GLN A 56 12.38 2.83 8.84
CA GLN A 56 12.27 2.99 7.39
C GLN A 56 13.54 3.63 6.80
N MET A 57 14.09 4.65 7.46
CA MET A 57 15.36 5.28 7.05
C MET A 57 16.54 4.30 7.06
N THR A 58 16.52 3.30 7.93
CA THR A 58 17.58 2.28 7.97
C THR A 58 17.55 1.42 6.70
N PHE A 59 16.37 1.02 6.27
CA PHE A 59 16.18 0.28 5.03
C PHE A 59 16.44 1.15 3.79
N ALA A 60 15.94 2.38 3.79
CA ALA A 60 16.19 3.34 2.70
C ALA A 60 17.69 3.55 2.44
N ARG A 61 18.50 3.66 3.49
CA ARG A 61 19.97 3.77 3.37
C ARG A 61 20.59 2.50 2.79
N TYR A 62 20.15 1.31 3.24
CA TYR A 62 20.60 0.04 2.67
C TYR A 62 20.28 -0.01 1.17
N LEU A 63 19.04 0.26 0.79
CA LEU A 63 18.58 0.23 -0.59
C LEU A 63 19.33 1.27 -1.46
N ARG A 64 19.58 2.46 -0.91
CA ARG A 64 20.40 3.48 -1.58
C ARG A 64 21.80 2.95 -1.96
N GLU A 65 22.49 2.31 -1.02
CA GLU A 65 23.83 1.75 -1.29
C GLU A 65 23.75 0.63 -2.33
N GLU A 66 22.74 -0.23 -2.27
CA GLU A 66 22.52 -1.27 -3.28
C GLU A 66 22.30 -0.69 -4.68
N LEU A 67 21.45 0.36 -4.81
CA LEU A 67 21.22 1.02 -6.10
C LEU A 67 22.50 1.66 -6.68
N ILE A 68 23.36 2.17 -5.83
CA ILE A 68 24.68 2.69 -6.23
C ILE A 68 25.59 1.56 -6.70
N GLU A 69 25.66 0.45 -5.96
CA GLU A 69 26.51 -0.70 -6.27
C GLU A 69 26.12 -1.40 -7.58
N ILE A 70 24.83 -1.55 -7.85
CA ILE A 70 24.35 -2.09 -9.14
C ILE A 70 24.56 -1.12 -10.31
N GLY A 71 24.88 0.15 -10.04
CA GLY A 71 25.31 1.13 -11.04
C GLY A 71 24.25 2.07 -11.55
N LEU A 72 23.09 2.18 -10.91
CA LEU A 72 22.08 3.18 -11.22
C LEU A 72 22.65 4.61 -11.00
N LYS A 73 22.09 5.57 -11.71
CA LYS A 73 22.53 6.97 -11.69
C LYS A 73 21.55 7.82 -10.89
N ASP A 74 21.97 9.02 -10.51
CA ASP A 74 21.17 10.02 -9.81
C ASP A 74 20.46 9.40 -8.58
N VAL A 75 21.20 8.59 -7.80
CA VAL A 75 20.67 7.93 -6.61
C VAL A 75 20.61 8.93 -5.48
N GLU A 76 19.42 9.33 -5.10
CA GLU A 76 19.17 10.37 -4.10
C GLU A 76 18.19 9.88 -3.04
N LEU A 77 18.59 9.91 -1.79
CA LEU A 77 17.78 9.71 -0.61
C LEU A 77 17.64 11.04 0.13
N ASP A 78 16.41 11.52 0.30
CA ASP A 78 16.16 12.73 1.06
C ASP A 78 16.00 12.48 2.57
N ASP A 79 15.87 13.57 3.34
CA ASP A 79 15.75 13.51 4.80
C ASP A 79 14.38 12.94 5.25
N GLU A 80 13.42 12.86 4.35
CA GLU A 80 12.06 12.36 4.59
C GLU A 80 11.88 10.90 4.12
N GLY A 81 12.96 10.27 3.65
CA GLY A 81 13.00 8.86 3.30
C GLY A 81 12.60 8.53 1.88
N TYR A 82 12.39 9.51 1.00
CA TYR A 82 12.14 9.25 -0.42
C TYR A 82 13.44 8.98 -1.15
N LEU A 83 13.51 7.81 -1.79
CA LEU A 83 14.69 7.36 -2.52
C LEU A 83 14.37 7.30 -4.01
N TYR A 84 15.16 8.00 -4.81
CA TYR A 84 15.03 8.02 -6.27
C TYR A 84 16.31 7.54 -6.94
N ALA A 85 16.19 6.88 -8.09
CA ALA A 85 17.33 6.55 -8.95
C ALA A 85 16.94 6.52 -10.43
N THR A 86 17.94 6.47 -11.29
CA THR A 86 17.78 6.49 -12.77
C THR A 86 18.54 5.33 -13.38
N LEU A 87 17.86 4.56 -14.27
CA LEU A 87 18.51 3.80 -15.31
C LEU A 87 18.49 4.63 -16.60
N PRO A 88 19.66 5.09 -17.11
CA PRO A 88 19.72 5.89 -18.33
C PRO A 88 19.22 5.12 -19.54
N SER A 89 18.60 5.82 -20.51
CA SER A 89 18.25 5.23 -21.78
C SER A 89 19.44 4.58 -22.47
N ASN A 90 19.24 3.41 -23.05
CA ASN A 90 20.23 2.72 -23.90
C ASN A 90 19.88 2.79 -25.41
N THR A 91 18.78 3.45 -25.78
CA THR A 91 18.37 3.65 -27.17
C THR A 91 18.57 5.09 -27.63
N LYS A 92 18.70 5.30 -28.96
CA LYS A 92 18.69 6.61 -29.61
C LYS A 92 17.30 7.07 -30.04
N LYS A 93 16.30 6.22 -29.93
CA LYS A 93 14.92 6.53 -30.25
C LYS A 93 14.38 7.57 -29.26
N LYS A 94 13.38 8.32 -29.70
CA LYS A 94 12.63 9.17 -28.79
C LYS A 94 11.69 8.25 -27.98
N ALA A 95 11.97 8.08 -26.72
CA ALA A 95 11.15 7.28 -25.82
C ALA A 95 10.74 8.13 -24.60
N PRO A 96 9.56 7.87 -23.98
CA PRO A 96 9.14 8.54 -22.78
C PRO A 96 10.04 8.19 -21.60
N THR A 97 10.11 9.07 -20.61
CA THR A 97 10.63 8.72 -19.29
C THR A 97 9.50 8.12 -18.46
N ILE A 98 9.66 6.88 -18.04
CA ILE A 98 8.67 6.18 -17.22
C ILE A 98 9.22 5.84 -15.84
N GLY A 99 8.33 5.59 -14.87
CA GLY A 99 8.71 5.28 -13.51
C GLY A 99 8.12 3.99 -12.97
N PHE A 100 8.82 3.38 -11.99
CA PHE A 100 8.30 2.32 -11.14
C PHE A 100 8.47 2.72 -9.69
N ILE A 101 7.46 2.48 -8.88
CA ILE A 101 7.38 2.92 -7.49
C ILE A 101 6.94 1.75 -6.63
N ALA A 102 7.53 1.64 -5.43
CA ALA A 102 7.14 0.68 -4.40
C ALA A 102 7.37 1.29 -3.02
N HIS A 103 6.58 0.91 -2.02
CA HIS A 103 6.75 1.46 -0.69
C HIS A 103 7.67 0.60 0.19
N MET A 104 8.34 1.25 1.13
CA MET A 104 9.34 0.61 1.99
C MET A 104 8.78 0.17 3.34
N ASP A 105 7.72 0.79 3.80
CA ASP A 105 7.13 0.46 5.09
C ASP A 105 6.31 -0.83 5.03
N THR A 106 6.02 -1.36 6.19
CA THR A 106 5.08 -2.46 6.38
C THR A 106 3.96 -2.02 7.29
N SER A 107 2.79 -2.63 7.12
CA SER A 107 1.58 -2.32 7.85
C SER A 107 1.76 -2.33 9.38
N PRO A 108 1.13 -1.40 10.12
CA PRO A 108 1.05 -1.46 11.57
C PRO A 108 0.12 -2.56 12.11
N ASP A 109 -0.66 -3.24 11.25
CA ASP A 109 -1.67 -4.23 11.65
C ASP A 109 -1.06 -5.51 12.26
N ALA A 110 0.14 -5.88 11.81
CA ALA A 110 0.89 -7.02 12.34
C ALA A 110 2.38 -6.68 12.51
N SER A 111 3.08 -7.38 13.39
CA SER A 111 4.51 -7.13 13.61
C SER A 111 5.32 -7.40 12.36
N GLY A 112 6.15 -6.44 11.95
CA GLY A 112 7.18 -6.58 10.91
C GLY A 112 8.59 -6.77 11.48
N ALA A 113 8.73 -7.06 12.79
CA ALA A 113 10.02 -7.19 13.46
C ALA A 113 10.46 -8.65 13.55
N ASN A 114 11.74 -8.91 13.21
CA ASN A 114 12.35 -10.25 13.26
C ASN A 114 11.59 -11.29 12.41
N ILE A 115 11.21 -10.95 11.22
CA ILE A 115 10.57 -11.83 10.26
C ILE A 115 11.49 -13.05 10.02
N LYS A 116 10.90 -14.26 10.05
CA LYS A 116 11.60 -15.52 9.78
C LYS A 116 10.99 -16.18 8.54
N PRO A 117 11.36 -15.70 7.35
CA PRO A 117 10.83 -16.26 6.13
C PRO A 117 11.38 -17.66 5.89
N ARG A 118 10.56 -18.53 5.31
CA ARG A 118 10.98 -19.84 4.81
C ARG A 118 10.29 -20.18 3.49
N ILE A 119 10.94 -21.00 2.70
CA ILE A 119 10.40 -21.46 1.42
C ILE A 119 9.77 -22.85 1.62
N VAL A 120 8.47 -22.94 1.30
CA VAL A 120 7.76 -24.22 1.12
C VAL A 120 8.00 -24.65 -0.31
N LYS A 121 8.82 -25.68 -0.48
CA LYS A 121 9.20 -26.17 -1.81
C LYS A 121 8.13 -27.06 -2.39
N ASN A 122 7.82 -26.90 -3.69
CA ASN A 122 6.90 -27.73 -4.46
C ASN A 122 5.60 -27.98 -3.68
N TYR A 123 4.90 -26.88 -3.34
CA TYR A 123 3.73 -26.91 -2.48
C TYR A 123 2.70 -27.94 -2.95
N ASP A 124 2.24 -28.78 -2.03
CA ASP A 124 1.44 -29.97 -2.35
C ASP A 124 -0.10 -29.75 -2.27
N GLY A 125 -0.53 -28.52 -1.93
CA GLY A 125 -1.95 -28.18 -1.82
C GLY A 125 -2.58 -28.47 -0.45
N THR A 126 -1.78 -28.82 0.56
CA THR A 126 -2.24 -29.07 1.94
C THR A 126 -2.06 -27.83 2.82
N ASP A 127 -2.60 -27.87 4.04
CA ASP A 127 -2.41 -26.81 5.02
C ASP A 127 -0.91 -26.59 5.31
N ILE A 128 -0.50 -25.32 5.37
CA ILE A 128 0.89 -24.96 5.69
C ILE A 128 1.01 -24.71 7.19
N VAL A 129 1.70 -25.60 7.90
CA VAL A 129 2.02 -25.41 9.32
C VAL A 129 3.12 -24.36 9.43
N LEU A 130 2.79 -23.19 10.00
CA LEU A 130 3.75 -22.09 10.23
C LEU A 130 4.52 -22.32 11.52
N ASP A 131 3.82 -22.59 12.62
CA ASP A 131 4.41 -23.00 13.92
C ASP A 131 3.59 -24.14 14.54
N ALA A 132 4.17 -25.33 14.57
CA ALA A 132 3.52 -26.51 15.12
C ALA A 132 3.34 -26.43 16.65
N ALA A 133 4.27 -25.79 17.37
CA ALA A 133 4.21 -25.66 18.82
C ALA A 133 3.10 -24.68 19.27
N ALA A 134 2.90 -23.61 18.51
CA ALA A 134 1.85 -22.63 18.73
C ALA A 134 0.52 -23.00 18.04
N GLY A 135 0.51 -24.05 17.20
CA GLY A 135 -0.67 -24.46 16.44
C GLY A 135 -1.06 -23.47 15.35
N ILE A 136 -0.11 -22.69 14.82
CA ILE A 136 -0.37 -21.70 13.78
C ILE A 136 -0.29 -22.39 12.42
N VAL A 137 -1.41 -22.33 11.67
CA VAL A 137 -1.57 -23.02 10.40
C VAL A 137 -2.26 -22.10 9.40
N THR A 138 -1.69 -21.96 8.20
CA THR A 138 -2.40 -21.37 7.07
C THR A 138 -3.21 -22.46 6.39
N SER A 139 -4.50 -22.50 6.74
CA SER A 139 -5.41 -23.55 6.30
C SER A 139 -5.96 -23.25 4.92
N VAL A 140 -5.96 -24.26 4.06
CA VAL A 140 -6.54 -24.19 2.70
C VAL A 140 -8.06 -23.96 2.71
N GLU A 141 -8.73 -24.29 3.82
CA GLU A 141 -10.15 -24.00 4.00
C GLU A 141 -10.41 -22.50 4.18
N LYS A 142 -9.56 -21.81 4.97
CA LYS A 142 -9.66 -20.36 5.21
C LYS A 142 -9.06 -19.53 4.09
N PHE A 143 -8.01 -20.03 3.45
CA PHE A 143 -7.21 -19.38 2.42
C PHE A 143 -7.19 -20.24 1.15
N PRO A 144 -8.33 -20.37 0.44
CA PRO A 144 -8.49 -21.28 -0.69
C PRO A 144 -7.63 -20.90 -1.92
N GLU A 145 -7.13 -19.67 -1.98
CA GLU A 145 -6.21 -19.18 -2.99
C GLU A 145 -4.90 -19.97 -3.04
N LEU A 146 -4.45 -20.55 -1.93
CA LEU A 146 -3.29 -21.46 -1.87
C LEU A 146 -3.39 -22.60 -2.88
N LYS A 147 -4.59 -23.09 -3.20
CA LYS A 147 -4.80 -24.19 -4.17
C LYS A 147 -4.34 -23.86 -5.59
N ARG A 148 -4.20 -22.57 -5.90
CA ARG A 148 -3.73 -22.12 -7.23
C ARG A 148 -2.22 -22.29 -7.41
N HIS A 149 -1.50 -22.51 -6.30
CA HIS A 149 -0.03 -22.54 -6.25
C HIS A 149 0.54 -23.94 -6.00
N ILE A 150 -0.27 -25.00 -6.26
CA ILE A 150 0.20 -26.39 -6.16
C ILE A 150 1.32 -26.63 -7.17
N GLY A 151 2.45 -27.16 -6.68
CA GLY A 151 3.65 -27.39 -7.46
C GLY A 151 4.62 -26.21 -7.49
N GLU A 152 4.28 -25.09 -6.90
CA GLU A 152 5.12 -23.89 -6.83
C GLU A 152 5.92 -23.83 -5.52
N ASP A 153 7.01 -23.08 -5.54
CA ASP A 153 7.74 -22.68 -4.35
C ASP A 153 7.08 -21.44 -3.75
N ILE A 154 6.74 -21.48 -2.46
CA ILE A 154 6.03 -20.39 -1.77
C ILE A 154 6.85 -19.88 -0.59
N ILE A 155 7.04 -18.57 -0.46
CA ILE A 155 7.65 -17.95 0.71
C ILE A 155 6.55 -17.66 1.73
N VAL A 156 6.77 -18.07 2.99
CA VAL A 156 5.87 -17.85 4.14
C VAL A 156 6.67 -17.38 5.36
N THR A 157 5.99 -16.85 6.36
CA THR A 157 6.58 -16.53 7.68
C THR A 157 6.45 -17.69 8.66
N ASP A 158 6.92 -17.49 9.91
CA ASP A 158 6.73 -18.42 11.01
C ASP A 158 5.35 -18.27 11.72
N GLY A 159 4.50 -17.37 11.24
CA GLY A 159 3.16 -17.15 11.77
C GLY A 159 3.08 -16.16 12.95
N HIS A 160 4.20 -15.56 13.35
CA HIS A 160 4.26 -14.57 14.44
C HIS A 160 4.39 -13.12 13.94
N THR A 161 4.67 -12.96 12.65
CA THR A 161 4.83 -11.67 11.97
C THR A 161 4.11 -11.71 10.64
N LEU A 162 3.89 -10.55 10.01
CA LEU A 162 3.67 -10.49 8.57
C LEU A 162 4.93 -10.95 7.83
N LEU A 163 4.85 -11.17 6.51
CA LEU A 163 6.00 -11.51 5.66
C LEU A 163 6.70 -10.25 5.10
N GLY A 164 5.93 -9.20 4.83
CA GLY A 164 6.38 -7.97 4.20
C GLY A 164 6.54 -8.11 2.69
N ALA A 165 5.80 -9.01 2.05
CA ALA A 165 5.68 -9.04 0.60
C ALA A 165 5.04 -7.73 0.09
N ASP A 166 4.13 -7.19 0.84
CA ASP A 166 3.61 -5.84 0.75
C ASP A 166 4.53 -4.87 1.51
N ASP A 167 5.40 -4.03 0.84
CA ASP A 167 5.62 -4.07 -0.62
C ASP A 167 7.12 -4.30 -0.95
N LYS A 168 7.84 -5.06 -0.10
CA LYS A 168 9.24 -5.41 -0.35
C LYS A 168 9.40 -6.35 -1.55
N ALA A 169 8.32 -7.05 -1.97
CA ALA A 169 8.33 -7.82 -3.21
C ALA A 169 8.41 -6.87 -4.41
N GLY A 170 7.57 -5.85 -4.47
CA GLY A 170 7.62 -4.83 -5.53
C GLY A 170 8.98 -4.12 -5.59
N ILE A 171 9.59 -3.81 -4.44
CA ILE A 171 10.97 -3.28 -4.41
C ILE A 171 11.95 -4.26 -5.05
N ALA A 172 11.92 -5.55 -4.66
CA ALA A 172 12.82 -6.57 -5.19
C ALA A 172 12.64 -6.78 -6.70
N GLU A 173 11.41 -6.73 -7.18
CA GLU A 173 11.03 -6.87 -8.58
C GLU A 173 11.56 -5.70 -9.43
N ILE A 174 11.36 -4.47 -8.97
CA ILE A 174 11.87 -3.27 -9.62
C ILE A 174 13.40 -3.32 -9.69
N VAL A 175 14.07 -3.57 -8.57
CA VAL A 175 15.54 -3.61 -8.52
C VAL A 175 16.09 -4.72 -9.40
N GLN A 176 15.49 -5.92 -9.36
CA GLN A 176 15.93 -7.04 -10.21
C GLN A 176 15.71 -6.75 -11.69
N ALA A 177 14.60 -6.10 -12.07
CA ALA A 177 14.36 -5.69 -13.44
C ALA A 177 15.43 -4.69 -13.94
N MET A 178 15.86 -3.75 -13.10
CA MET A 178 16.95 -2.82 -13.45
C MET A 178 18.27 -3.58 -13.67
N VAL A 179 18.61 -4.53 -12.80
CA VAL A 179 19.79 -5.39 -12.96
C VAL A 179 19.70 -6.16 -14.26
N TYR A 180 18.56 -6.79 -14.54
CA TYR A 180 18.33 -7.58 -15.75
C TYR A 180 18.52 -6.72 -17.03
N LEU A 181 17.94 -5.53 -17.07
CA LEU A 181 18.09 -4.62 -18.21
C LEU A 181 19.55 -4.15 -18.44
N MET A 182 20.31 -3.98 -17.36
CA MET A 182 21.74 -3.63 -17.46
C MET A 182 22.60 -4.80 -17.94
N GLU A 183 22.25 -6.03 -17.60
CA GLU A 183 22.90 -7.26 -18.07
C GLU A 183 22.51 -7.62 -19.50
N HIS A 184 21.37 -7.10 -19.99
CA HIS A 184 20.81 -7.34 -21.33
C HIS A 184 20.70 -6.05 -22.15
N PRO A 185 21.83 -5.43 -22.53
CA PRO A 185 21.83 -4.15 -23.26
C PRO A 185 21.20 -4.22 -24.65
N GLU A 186 20.94 -5.43 -25.18
CA GLU A 186 20.18 -5.66 -26.41
C GLU A 186 18.69 -5.34 -26.25
N ILE A 187 18.17 -5.27 -25.02
CA ILE A 187 16.81 -4.83 -24.74
C ILE A 187 16.81 -3.30 -24.72
N GLU A 188 16.36 -2.69 -25.80
CA GLU A 188 16.25 -1.23 -25.86
C GLU A 188 15.18 -0.70 -24.89
N HIS A 189 15.49 0.39 -24.21
CA HIS A 189 14.55 1.09 -23.32
C HIS A 189 14.85 2.59 -23.26
N GLY A 190 13.82 3.38 -22.96
CA GLY A 190 13.95 4.80 -22.64
C GLY A 190 14.61 5.03 -21.28
N LYS A 191 14.60 6.27 -20.82
CA LYS A 191 15.01 6.59 -19.46
C LYS A 191 13.99 6.03 -18.46
N ILE A 192 14.47 5.29 -17.46
CA ILE A 192 13.63 4.70 -16.41
C ILE A 192 13.98 5.35 -15.07
N ARG A 193 12.97 5.74 -14.32
CA ARG A 193 13.11 6.20 -12.94
C ARG A 193 12.56 5.13 -11.99
N VAL A 194 13.24 4.93 -10.88
CA VAL A 194 12.71 4.14 -9.77
C VAL A 194 12.54 5.03 -8.55
N GLY A 195 11.45 4.83 -7.83
CA GLY A 195 11.09 5.60 -6.63
C GLY A 195 10.69 4.67 -5.51
N PHE A 196 11.24 4.88 -4.32
CA PHE A 196 10.86 4.12 -3.13
C PHE A 196 10.46 5.10 -2.03
N ASN A 197 9.27 4.94 -1.49
CA ASN A 197 8.68 5.89 -0.56
C ASN A 197 8.35 5.25 0.79
N PRO A 198 8.32 6.04 1.87
CA PRO A 198 7.88 5.63 3.19
C PRO A 198 6.36 5.81 3.35
N ASP A 199 5.80 5.24 4.43
CA ASP A 199 4.49 5.60 5.01
C ASP A 199 3.28 5.42 4.09
N GLU A 200 3.32 4.50 3.11
CA GLU A 200 2.16 4.16 2.27
C GLU A 200 1.03 3.59 3.13
N GLU A 201 1.34 2.64 3.99
CA GLU A 201 0.43 1.86 4.81
C GLU A 201 -0.40 2.69 5.81
N ILE A 202 0.00 3.93 6.03
CA ILE A 202 -0.75 4.93 6.81
C ILE A 202 -1.31 6.06 5.93
N GLY A 203 -1.30 5.86 4.59
CA GLY A 203 -1.87 6.79 3.61
C GLY A 203 -1.07 8.07 3.39
N LEU A 204 0.20 8.11 3.77
CA LEU A 204 1.07 9.29 3.66
C LEU A 204 2.18 9.15 2.62
N GLY A 205 2.31 8.00 1.95
CA GLY A 205 3.40 7.69 1.03
C GLY A 205 3.59 8.69 -0.10
N ALA A 206 2.51 9.07 -0.77
CA ALA A 206 2.57 10.07 -1.84
C ALA A 206 2.68 11.52 -1.34
N HIS A 207 2.53 11.80 -0.04
CA HIS A 207 2.36 13.17 0.49
C HIS A 207 3.47 14.13 0.09
N LYS A 208 4.72 13.70 0.29
CA LYS A 208 5.91 14.51 0.00
C LYS A 208 6.70 13.99 -1.20
N PHE A 209 6.18 12.99 -1.91
CA PHE A 209 6.79 12.51 -3.14
C PHE A 209 6.89 13.65 -4.15
N ASP A 210 8.10 13.94 -4.60
CA ASP A 210 8.38 15.03 -5.54
C ASP A 210 8.22 14.54 -7.00
N VAL A 211 7.01 14.73 -7.54
CA VAL A 211 6.66 14.30 -8.90
C VAL A 211 7.48 15.05 -9.96
N GLU A 212 7.79 16.35 -9.75
CA GLU A 212 8.57 17.14 -10.68
C GLU A 212 10.02 16.64 -10.74
N LYS A 213 10.65 16.38 -9.59
CA LYS A 213 11.97 15.78 -9.48
C LYS A 213 12.01 14.36 -10.04
N PHE A 214 10.97 13.56 -9.81
CA PHE A 214 10.84 12.23 -10.38
C PHE A 214 10.80 12.29 -11.89
N GLY A 215 10.09 13.25 -12.48
CA GLY A 215 10.23 13.67 -13.88
C GLY A 215 9.82 12.63 -14.91
N CYS A 216 8.80 11.82 -14.61
CA CYS A 216 8.24 10.82 -15.50
C CYS A 216 6.97 11.33 -16.20
N GLU A 217 6.70 10.85 -17.40
CA GLU A 217 5.44 11.08 -18.10
C GLU A 217 4.29 10.28 -17.46
N TRP A 218 4.61 9.07 -16.99
CA TRP A 218 3.76 8.23 -16.14
C TRP A 218 4.61 7.26 -15.32
N ALA A 219 3.99 6.60 -14.37
CA ALA A 219 4.64 5.56 -13.56
C ALA A 219 3.68 4.39 -13.28
N TYR A 220 4.19 3.38 -12.61
CA TYR A 220 3.42 2.25 -12.07
C TYR A 220 3.84 2.03 -10.63
N THR A 221 2.89 1.86 -9.71
CA THR A 221 3.16 1.27 -8.41
C THR A 221 3.15 -0.25 -8.53
N MET A 222 4.14 -0.92 -7.92
CA MET A 222 4.24 -2.39 -7.90
C MET A 222 3.71 -2.90 -6.56
N ASP A 223 2.43 -2.63 -6.28
CA ASP A 223 1.79 -2.75 -4.98
C ASP A 223 0.45 -3.50 -5.04
N GLY A 224 0.17 -4.14 -6.18
CA GLY A 224 -0.99 -5.00 -6.35
C GLY A 224 -0.77 -6.39 -5.77
N SER A 225 -1.84 -7.13 -5.51
CA SER A 225 -1.78 -8.44 -4.88
C SER A 225 -1.53 -9.56 -5.88
N GLU A 226 -2.57 -10.20 -6.34
CA GLU A 226 -2.49 -11.45 -7.11
C GLU A 226 -1.91 -11.27 -8.52
N LEU A 227 -1.26 -12.31 -9.01
CA LEU A 227 -0.73 -12.40 -10.37
C LEU A 227 -1.74 -11.90 -11.43
N GLY A 228 -1.30 -10.93 -12.22
CA GLY A 228 -2.07 -10.34 -13.32
C GLY A 228 -3.00 -9.19 -12.92
N GLU A 229 -3.07 -8.80 -11.65
CA GLU A 229 -3.86 -7.63 -11.25
C GLU A 229 -3.29 -6.34 -11.84
N LEU A 230 -4.19 -5.56 -12.43
CA LEU A 230 -3.95 -4.21 -12.92
C LEU A 230 -5.08 -3.33 -12.38
N GLU A 231 -4.72 -2.30 -11.65
CA GLU A 231 -5.66 -1.47 -10.95
C GLU A 231 -5.41 0.00 -11.31
N PHE A 232 -6.41 0.63 -11.91
CA PHE A 232 -6.39 2.05 -12.26
C PHE A 232 -7.67 2.76 -11.84
N GLU A 233 -8.36 2.15 -10.88
CA GLU A 233 -9.62 2.60 -10.31
C GLU A 233 -9.65 2.28 -8.82
N ASN A 234 -10.00 3.25 -8.00
CA ASN A 234 -10.07 3.12 -6.54
C ASN A 234 -11.25 3.91 -5.99
N PHE A 235 -11.57 3.74 -4.71
CA PHE A 235 -12.59 4.57 -4.08
C PHE A 235 -12.22 6.06 -4.09
N ASN A 236 -13.25 6.94 -4.19
CA ASN A 236 -13.21 8.25 -3.58
C ASN A 236 -13.41 8.09 -2.07
N ALA A 237 -12.71 8.86 -1.26
CA ALA A 237 -12.65 8.70 0.18
C ALA A 237 -12.81 10.00 0.95
N ALA A 238 -13.62 9.96 2.00
CA ALA A 238 -13.71 11.02 3.00
C ALA A 238 -13.79 10.43 4.40
N VAL A 239 -13.39 11.22 5.39
CA VAL A 239 -13.65 10.99 6.80
C VAL A 239 -14.68 11.99 7.29
N ALA A 240 -15.63 11.53 8.11
CA ALA A 240 -16.57 12.40 8.82
C ALA A 240 -16.38 12.22 10.33
N LYS A 241 -16.14 13.34 11.04
CA LYS A 241 -16.08 13.40 12.50
C LYS A 241 -17.30 14.11 13.00
N ILE A 242 -18.00 13.49 13.92
CA ILE A 242 -19.25 13.96 14.51
C ILE A 242 -19.06 14.08 16.02
N ASP A 243 -19.06 15.29 16.52
CA ASP A 243 -19.03 15.59 17.95
C ASP A 243 -20.44 15.92 18.43
N ILE A 244 -20.89 15.29 19.51
CA ILE A 244 -22.24 15.39 20.05
C ILE A 244 -22.15 15.96 21.46
N THR A 245 -22.89 17.04 21.70
CA THR A 245 -23.00 17.69 23.00
C THR A 245 -24.37 17.41 23.60
N GLY A 246 -24.39 16.78 24.76
CA GLY A 246 -25.59 16.51 25.55
C GLY A 246 -25.79 17.48 26.72
N VAL A 247 -26.88 17.29 27.42
CA VAL A 247 -27.21 18.02 28.67
C VAL A 247 -27.46 17.00 29.77
N SER A 248 -26.55 16.96 30.75
CA SER A 248 -26.67 16.06 31.91
C SER A 248 -27.46 16.70 33.02
N VAL A 249 -28.38 15.94 33.59
CA VAL A 249 -29.08 16.24 34.83
C VAL A 249 -29.30 14.95 35.61
N HIS A 250 -29.62 15.05 36.93
CA HIS A 250 -29.90 13.86 37.71
C HIS A 250 -31.08 13.06 37.08
N PRO A 251 -30.95 11.75 36.88
CA PRO A 251 -31.94 10.94 36.18
C PRO A 251 -33.39 11.08 36.72
N GLY A 252 -33.55 11.26 38.01
CA GLY A 252 -34.87 11.47 38.63
C GLY A 252 -35.56 12.78 38.25
N TYR A 253 -34.83 13.72 37.62
CA TYR A 253 -35.35 15.04 37.21
C TYR A 253 -35.10 15.30 35.72
N ALA A 254 -34.78 14.25 34.95
CA ALA A 254 -34.31 14.33 33.59
C ALA A 254 -35.40 14.63 32.54
N LYS A 255 -36.67 14.41 32.89
CA LYS A 255 -37.80 14.62 31.95
C LYS A 255 -37.80 16.04 31.42
N ASP A 256 -37.81 16.15 30.09
CA ASP A 256 -37.86 17.38 29.28
C ASP A 256 -36.63 18.33 29.51
N LYS A 257 -35.52 17.77 30.06
CA LYS A 257 -34.28 18.53 30.35
C LYS A 257 -33.01 17.84 29.88
N MET A 258 -32.93 16.52 30.03
CA MET A 258 -31.74 15.76 29.66
C MET A 258 -31.66 15.56 28.14
N ILE A 259 -30.51 15.83 27.55
CA ILE A 259 -30.14 15.38 26.25
C ILE A 259 -28.96 14.40 26.42
N ASN A 260 -29.20 13.11 26.24
CA ASN A 260 -28.17 12.10 26.41
C ASN A 260 -27.42 11.91 25.09
N ALA A 261 -26.13 12.32 25.02
CA ALA A 261 -25.33 12.28 23.81
C ALA A 261 -25.19 10.88 23.21
N CYS A 262 -25.15 9.82 24.04
CA CYS A 262 -25.12 8.44 23.54
C CYS A 262 -26.43 8.05 22.83
N ARG A 263 -27.59 8.56 23.26
CA ARG A 263 -28.86 8.34 22.56
C ARG A 263 -28.93 9.10 21.25
N VAL A 264 -28.46 10.36 21.26
CA VAL A 264 -28.35 11.17 20.05
C VAL A 264 -27.44 10.48 19.02
N ALA A 265 -26.32 9.87 19.46
CA ALA A 265 -25.44 9.09 18.60
C ALA A 265 -26.19 7.90 17.92
N THR A 266 -27.01 7.16 18.70
CA THR A 266 -27.81 6.07 18.15
C THR A 266 -28.85 6.55 17.14
N ASP A 267 -29.50 7.68 17.41
CA ASP A 267 -30.48 8.27 16.49
C ASP A 267 -29.80 8.73 15.20
N PHE A 268 -28.59 9.34 15.29
CA PHE A 268 -27.79 9.71 14.13
C PHE A 268 -27.43 8.51 13.27
N ILE A 269 -26.92 7.43 13.89
CA ILE A 269 -26.58 6.17 13.19
C ILE A 269 -27.79 5.62 12.46
N GLY A 270 -28.99 5.69 13.08
CA GLY A 270 -30.25 5.23 12.50
C GLY A 270 -30.75 6.03 11.26
N LEU A 271 -30.19 7.23 11.00
CA LEU A 271 -30.51 8.02 9.81
C LEU A 271 -29.71 7.60 8.58
N LEU A 272 -28.62 6.85 8.77
CA LEU A 272 -27.80 6.33 7.68
C LEU A 272 -28.32 4.95 7.21
N PRO A 273 -28.08 4.57 5.94
CA PRO A 273 -28.59 3.30 5.39
C PRO A 273 -27.93 2.09 6.04
N ALA A 274 -28.69 1.25 6.71
CA ALA A 274 -28.20 0.06 7.42
C ALA A 274 -27.60 -1.05 6.52
N ASN A 275 -27.79 -0.96 5.20
CA ASN A 275 -27.28 -1.91 4.20
C ASN A 275 -26.10 -1.34 3.39
N GLU A 276 -25.76 -0.07 3.55
CA GLU A 276 -24.61 0.57 2.91
C GLU A 276 -23.41 0.61 3.88
N VAL A 277 -22.98 -0.56 4.32
CA VAL A 277 -21.88 -0.79 5.26
C VAL A 277 -20.92 -1.83 4.66
N PRO A 278 -19.63 -1.86 5.03
CA PRO A 278 -18.65 -2.79 4.45
C PRO A 278 -19.10 -4.25 4.48
N GLU A 279 -19.75 -4.68 5.58
CA GLU A 279 -20.21 -6.05 5.79
C GLU A 279 -21.34 -6.50 4.85
N LYS A 280 -21.92 -5.56 4.06
CA LYS A 280 -23.04 -5.80 3.16
C LYS A 280 -22.81 -5.27 1.74
N THR A 281 -21.62 -4.82 1.44
CA THR A 281 -21.27 -4.21 0.15
C THR A 281 -20.07 -4.90 -0.48
N ASP A 282 -20.09 -5.03 -1.80
CA ASP A 282 -19.00 -5.59 -2.60
C ASP A 282 -18.79 -4.79 -3.91
N GLY A 283 -17.78 -5.17 -4.69
CA GLY A 283 -17.48 -4.59 -5.99
C GLY A 283 -17.49 -3.05 -5.96
N TYR A 284 -18.32 -2.45 -6.79
CA TYR A 284 -18.45 -0.99 -6.94
C TYR A 284 -19.38 -0.32 -5.91
N GLN A 285 -19.95 -1.08 -5.00
CA GLN A 285 -20.87 -0.53 -3.99
C GLN A 285 -20.11 0.27 -2.94
N GLY A 286 -20.51 1.53 -2.77
CA GLY A 286 -19.96 2.40 -1.73
C GLY A 286 -20.64 2.18 -0.37
N PHE A 287 -20.06 2.77 0.68
CA PHE A 287 -20.53 2.56 2.05
C PHE A 287 -20.26 3.76 2.97
N PHE A 288 -20.93 3.72 4.14
CA PHE A 288 -20.61 4.45 5.35
C PHE A 288 -20.08 3.46 6.37
N HIS A 289 -18.86 3.61 6.86
CA HIS A 289 -18.29 2.74 7.86
C HIS A 289 -18.00 3.50 9.15
N LEU A 290 -18.71 3.13 10.22
CA LEU A 290 -18.44 3.65 11.56
C LEU A 290 -17.19 2.95 12.11
N ILE A 291 -16.06 3.67 12.16
CA ILE A 291 -14.78 3.13 12.62
C ILE A 291 -14.48 3.44 14.08
N GLY A 292 -15.18 4.40 14.68
CA GLY A 292 -14.97 4.77 16.07
C GLY A 292 -16.22 5.38 16.69
N MET A 293 -16.48 5.01 17.95
CA MET A 293 -17.56 5.54 18.75
C MET A 293 -17.13 5.61 20.21
N GLU A 294 -17.19 6.79 20.79
CA GLU A 294 -16.95 7.02 22.22
C GLU A 294 -18.06 7.88 22.80
N GLY A 295 -18.41 7.70 24.07
CA GLY A 295 -19.42 8.58 24.62
C GLY A 295 -19.90 8.32 26.04
N GLY A 296 -20.57 9.35 26.54
CA GLY A 296 -21.31 9.42 27.80
C GLY A 296 -22.55 10.30 27.68
N VAL A 297 -23.13 10.71 28.79
CA VAL A 297 -24.35 11.53 28.79
C VAL A 297 -24.09 12.92 28.23
N GLU A 298 -22.95 13.54 28.57
CA GLU A 298 -22.65 14.95 28.23
C GLU A 298 -21.97 15.09 26.87
N LYS A 299 -21.22 14.07 26.42
CA LYS A 299 -20.48 14.10 25.16
C LYS A 299 -20.45 12.72 24.53
N ALA A 300 -20.49 12.69 23.20
CA ALA A 300 -20.17 11.51 22.42
C ALA A 300 -19.47 11.95 21.12
N SER A 301 -18.70 11.04 20.52
CA SER A 301 -18.08 11.25 19.23
C SER A 301 -18.24 10.01 18.34
N LEU A 302 -18.42 10.24 17.06
CA LEU A 302 -18.46 9.20 16.02
C LEU A 302 -17.45 9.54 14.94
N THR A 303 -16.75 8.53 14.43
CA THR A 303 -15.89 8.67 13.25
C THR A 303 -16.35 7.72 12.18
N TYR A 304 -16.69 8.28 11.01
CA TYR A 304 -17.07 7.54 9.82
C TYR A 304 -16.03 7.69 8.73
N ILE A 305 -15.80 6.63 7.97
CA ILE A 305 -15.19 6.74 6.63
C ILE A 305 -16.29 6.52 5.58
N ILE A 306 -16.23 7.32 4.51
CA ILE A 306 -17.17 7.33 3.40
C ILE A 306 -16.43 6.92 2.14
N ARG A 307 -16.96 5.95 1.40
CA ARG A 307 -16.33 5.40 0.19
C ARG A 307 -17.36 5.23 -0.93
N ASP A 308 -16.97 5.60 -2.14
CA ASP A 308 -17.68 5.25 -3.38
C ASP A 308 -16.72 5.38 -4.58
N HIS A 309 -16.81 4.50 -5.59
CA HIS A 309 -16.03 4.63 -6.82
C HIS A 309 -16.55 5.78 -7.70
N ASP A 310 -17.87 5.96 -7.74
CA ASP A 310 -18.51 7.02 -8.51
C ASP A 310 -18.42 8.35 -7.78
N ARG A 311 -17.90 9.38 -8.45
CA ARG A 311 -17.73 10.74 -7.88
C ARG A 311 -19.05 11.34 -7.43
N GLN A 312 -20.12 11.24 -8.24
CA GLN A 312 -21.39 11.84 -7.90
C GLN A 312 -22.04 11.15 -6.68
N LYS A 313 -22.03 9.81 -6.66
CA LYS A 313 -22.53 9.05 -5.51
C LYS A 313 -21.73 9.34 -4.24
N PHE A 314 -20.41 9.53 -4.37
CA PHE A 314 -19.56 9.95 -3.26
C PHE A 314 -19.96 11.31 -2.69
N GLU A 315 -20.19 12.31 -3.55
CA GLU A 315 -20.70 13.63 -3.14
C GLU A 315 -22.09 13.52 -2.49
N ASP A 316 -22.99 12.72 -3.06
CA ASP A 316 -24.31 12.46 -2.51
C ASP A 316 -24.24 11.80 -1.11
N ARG A 317 -23.26 10.90 -0.88
CA ARG A 317 -23.00 10.31 0.45
C ARG A 317 -22.55 11.36 1.46
N LYS A 318 -21.61 12.24 1.08
CA LYS A 318 -21.17 13.35 1.94
C LYS A 318 -22.34 14.27 2.29
N LYS A 319 -23.16 14.60 1.31
CA LYS A 319 -24.38 15.41 1.54
C LYS A 319 -25.34 14.70 2.51
N ARG A 320 -25.57 13.42 2.34
CA ARG A 320 -26.47 12.64 3.19
C ARG A 320 -26.05 12.61 4.66
N ILE A 321 -24.75 12.46 4.96
CA ILE A 321 -24.27 12.47 6.35
C ILE A 321 -24.38 13.86 6.98
N ILE A 322 -24.20 14.93 6.19
CA ILE A 322 -24.42 16.32 6.62
C ILE A 322 -25.91 16.54 6.94
N GLU A 323 -26.82 16.15 6.05
CA GLU A 323 -28.26 16.23 6.26
C GLU A 323 -28.73 15.45 7.49
N ALA A 324 -28.08 14.32 7.80
CA ALA A 324 -28.36 13.58 9.04
C ALA A 324 -28.01 14.42 10.28
N GLY A 325 -26.88 15.13 10.28
CA GLY A 325 -26.50 16.06 11.33
C GLY A 325 -27.49 17.22 11.52
N GLU A 326 -27.93 17.80 10.40
CA GLU A 326 -28.94 18.87 10.40
C GLU A 326 -30.27 18.39 11.00
N LYS A 327 -30.73 17.18 10.65
CA LYS A 327 -31.94 16.58 11.22
C LYS A 327 -31.83 16.38 12.74
N ILE A 328 -30.66 15.94 13.23
CA ILE A 328 -30.44 15.81 14.68
C ILE A 328 -30.47 17.19 15.36
N ASN A 329 -29.83 18.21 14.79
CA ASN A 329 -29.87 19.56 15.35
C ASN A 329 -31.29 20.13 15.34
N ALA A 330 -32.09 19.86 14.31
CA ALA A 330 -33.49 20.26 14.30
C ALA A 330 -34.33 19.55 15.36
N GLN A 331 -33.98 18.30 15.72
CA GLN A 331 -34.70 17.48 16.72
C GLN A 331 -34.32 17.83 18.16
N TYR A 332 -33.01 18.03 18.44
CA TYR A 332 -32.47 18.17 19.79
C TYR A 332 -32.05 19.59 20.15
N GLY A 333 -32.00 20.50 19.18
CA GLY A 333 -31.56 21.88 19.32
C GLY A 333 -30.25 22.16 18.59
N ASP A 334 -30.09 23.41 18.14
CA ASP A 334 -28.89 23.86 17.42
C ASP A 334 -27.63 23.66 18.28
N GLY A 335 -26.57 23.14 17.64
CA GLY A 335 -25.28 22.89 18.29
C GLY A 335 -25.20 21.55 19.05
N THR A 336 -26.25 20.73 19.03
CA THR A 336 -26.19 19.37 19.58
C THR A 336 -25.18 18.51 18.83
N ILE A 337 -25.12 18.65 17.48
CA ILE A 337 -24.10 18.01 16.65
C ILE A 337 -23.23 19.09 15.96
N SER A 338 -21.91 18.91 16.08
CA SER A 338 -20.89 19.49 15.22
C SER A 338 -20.33 18.40 14.31
N LEU A 339 -20.39 18.64 12.99
CA LEU A 339 -20.00 17.65 11.99
C LEU A 339 -18.96 18.25 11.03
N MET A 340 -17.85 17.54 10.83
CA MET A 340 -16.80 17.86 9.89
C MET A 340 -16.65 16.71 8.89
N VAL A 341 -16.68 17.03 7.59
CA VAL A 341 -16.33 16.08 6.52
C VAL A 341 -15.07 16.57 5.82
N LYS A 342 -14.09 15.69 5.67
CA LYS A 342 -12.83 15.98 5.00
C LYS A 342 -12.54 14.90 3.95
N ASP A 343 -12.32 15.32 2.71
CA ASP A 343 -11.86 14.43 1.65
C ASP A 343 -10.43 13.97 1.92
N GLN A 344 -10.15 12.71 1.59
CA GLN A 344 -8.84 12.07 1.79
C GLN A 344 -8.13 11.85 0.45
N TYR A 345 -8.78 11.19 -0.50
CA TYR A 345 -8.30 10.94 -1.85
C TYR A 345 -9.47 10.70 -2.81
N TYR A 346 -9.15 10.64 -4.10
CA TYR A 346 -10.14 10.46 -5.15
C TYR A 346 -9.79 9.28 -6.06
N ASN A 347 -10.76 8.83 -6.86
CA ASN A 347 -10.59 7.76 -7.82
C ASN A 347 -9.62 8.18 -8.93
N MET A 348 -8.48 7.48 -9.04
CA MET A 348 -7.44 7.77 -10.03
C MET A 348 -7.91 7.60 -11.47
N ARG A 349 -8.99 6.88 -11.73
CA ARG A 349 -9.56 6.70 -13.05
C ARG A 349 -9.80 8.03 -13.76
N GLU A 350 -10.21 9.09 -13.04
CA GLU A 350 -10.35 10.43 -13.61
C GLU A 350 -9.07 10.96 -14.27
N LYS A 351 -7.91 10.49 -13.83
CA LYS A 351 -6.59 10.88 -14.32
C LYS A 351 -6.00 9.88 -15.32
N ILE A 352 -6.44 8.63 -15.26
CA ILE A 352 -5.96 7.56 -16.15
C ILE A 352 -6.78 7.51 -17.45
N ASP A 353 -8.10 7.73 -17.41
CA ASP A 353 -8.97 7.72 -18.61
C ASP A 353 -8.43 8.57 -19.78
N PRO A 354 -7.86 9.78 -19.58
CA PRO A 354 -7.28 10.56 -20.69
C PRO A 354 -5.99 9.95 -21.30
N VAL A 355 -5.35 9.00 -20.61
CA VAL A 355 -4.03 8.43 -20.97
C VAL A 355 -4.04 6.90 -20.90
N MET A 356 -5.11 6.26 -21.37
CA MET A 356 -5.31 4.80 -21.30
C MET A 356 -4.18 3.96 -21.90
N HIS A 357 -3.34 4.54 -22.77
CA HIS A 357 -2.15 3.87 -23.30
C HIS A 357 -1.22 3.35 -22.19
N VAL A 358 -1.25 3.97 -20.99
CA VAL A 358 -0.46 3.53 -19.81
C VAL A 358 -0.94 2.14 -19.36
N THR A 359 -2.25 1.94 -19.28
CA THR A 359 -2.86 0.65 -18.92
C THR A 359 -2.76 -0.37 -20.04
N ASP A 360 -2.93 0.06 -21.29
CA ASP A 360 -2.80 -0.82 -22.46
C ASP A 360 -1.40 -1.40 -22.60
N LEU A 361 -0.36 -0.61 -22.30
CA LEU A 361 1.03 -1.06 -22.26
C LEU A 361 1.25 -2.12 -21.16
N ALA A 362 0.70 -1.90 -19.95
CA ALA A 362 0.80 -2.86 -18.86
C ALA A 362 0.08 -4.18 -19.22
N ILE A 363 -1.11 -4.12 -19.81
CA ILE A 363 -1.85 -5.29 -20.30
C ILE A 363 -1.01 -6.07 -21.31
N LYS A 364 -0.47 -5.38 -22.32
CA LYS A 364 0.38 -6.01 -23.33
C LYS A 364 1.64 -6.63 -22.73
N ALA A 365 2.28 -5.97 -21.79
CA ALA A 365 3.47 -6.48 -21.09
C ALA A 365 3.17 -7.75 -20.27
N MET A 366 1.99 -7.81 -19.62
CA MET A 366 1.51 -9.01 -18.93
C MET A 366 1.26 -10.16 -19.91
N GLU A 367 0.55 -9.90 -21.01
CA GLU A 367 0.27 -10.92 -22.05
C GLU A 367 1.57 -11.49 -22.64
N GLU A 368 2.57 -10.66 -22.92
CA GLU A 368 3.87 -11.10 -23.42
C GLU A 368 4.67 -11.90 -22.37
N ALA A 369 4.46 -11.64 -21.07
CA ALA A 369 5.00 -12.46 -19.99
C ALA A 369 4.21 -13.78 -19.78
N GLY A 370 3.16 -14.01 -20.56
CA GLY A 370 2.28 -15.17 -20.39
C GLY A 370 1.34 -15.05 -19.18
N VAL A 371 1.12 -13.86 -18.68
CA VAL A 371 0.23 -13.53 -17.56
C VAL A 371 -1.10 -13.02 -18.11
N SER A 372 -2.22 -13.59 -17.66
CA SER A 372 -3.55 -13.11 -18.02
C SER A 372 -3.90 -11.85 -17.23
N PRO A 373 -4.09 -10.69 -17.88
CA PRO A 373 -4.44 -9.45 -17.15
C PRO A 373 -5.81 -9.55 -16.49
N ARG A 374 -5.90 -9.04 -15.27
CA ARG A 374 -7.13 -8.94 -14.49
C ARG A 374 -7.32 -7.52 -14.00
N VAL A 375 -8.08 -6.75 -14.77
CA VAL A 375 -8.44 -5.37 -14.37
C VAL A 375 -9.41 -5.42 -13.20
N LYS A 376 -9.05 -4.75 -12.11
CA LYS A 376 -9.80 -4.75 -10.85
C LYS A 376 -9.86 -3.33 -10.28
N ALA A 377 -10.96 -3.02 -9.60
CA ALA A 377 -11.09 -1.77 -8.86
C ALA A 377 -10.67 -2.00 -7.39
N ILE A 378 -9.82 -1.12 -6.87
CA ILE A 378 -9.38 -1.15 -5.46
C ILE A 378 -10.52 -0.64 -4.57
N ARG A 379 -10.85 -1.38 -3.53
CA ARG A 379 -11.80 -0.94 -2.49
C ARG A 379 -11.13 -0.18 -1.34
N GLY A 380 -10.08 0.53 -1.63
CA GLY A 380 -9.28 1.35 -0.73
C GLY A 380 -8.64 2.52 -1.46
N GLY A 381 -7.51 2.98 -0.96
CA GLY A 381 -6.61 3.95 -1.59
C GLY A 381 -5.29 3.28 -1.93
N THR A 382 -4.43 3.98 -2.64
CA THR A 382 -3.05 3.60 -2.96
C THR A 382 -2.27 4.87 -3.26
N ASP A 383 -0.96 4.83 -3.15
CA ASP A 383 -0.09 5.93 -3.55
C ASP A 383 -0.28 6.31 -5.02
N GLY A 384 -0.50 5.34 -5.90
CA GLY A 384 -0.79 5.58 -7.32
C GLY A 384 -1.99 6.52 -7.54
N ALA A 385 -3.03 6.41 -6.70
CA ALA A 385 -4.16 7.31 -6.75
C ALA A 385 -3.76 8.76 -6.42
N GLN A 386 -3.03 8.97 -5.34
CA GLN A 386 -2.58 10.29 -4.92
C GLN A 386 -1.58 10.90 -5.93
N LEU A 387 -0.62 10.10 -6.42
CA LEU A 387 0.35 10.49 -7.43
C LEU A 387 -0.33 10.91 -8.74
N SER A 388 -1.38 10.21 -9.16
CA SER A 388 -2.17 10.56 -10.34
C SER A 388 -2.80 11.95 -10.21
N PHE A 389 -3.30 12.32 -9.03
CA PHE A 389 -3.83 13.67 -8.76
C PHE A 389 -2.73 14.72 -8.60
N LYS A 390 -1.48 14.33 -8.31
CA LYS A 390 -0.31 15.23 -8.35
C LYS A 390 0.26 15.44 -9.75
N GLY A 391 -0.36 14.82 -10.78
CA GLY A 391 0.01 14.99 -12.19
C GLY A 391 0.89 13.88 -12.75
N LEU A 392 1.09 12.78 -12.04
CA LEU A 392 1.79 11.59 -12.48
C LEU A 392 0.80 10.43 -12.64
N PRO A 393 0.23 10.16 -13.82
CA PRO A 393 -0.61 8.99 -14.03
C PRO A 393 0.10 7.71 -13.56
N CYS A 394 -0.48 6.99 -12.59
CA CYS A 394 0.22 5.91 -11.90
C CYS A 394 -0.74 4.77 -11.53
N PRO A 395 -1.08 3.88 -12.49
CA PRO A 395 -1.83 2.67 -12.18
C PRO A 395 -1.00 1.70 -11.35
N ASN A 396 -1.68 0.77 -10.67
CA ASN A 396 -1.06 -0.23 -9.81
C ASN A 396 -0.98 -1.58 -10.53
N ILE A 397 0.18 -2.24 -10.43
CA ILE A 397 0.47 -3.57 -10.99
C ILE A 397 0.76 -4.52 -9.83
N PHE A 398 0.42 -5.80 -9.99
CA PHE A 398 0.65 -6.83 -8.99
C PHE A 398 2.13 -6.98 -8.59
N ALA A 399 2.36 -7.18 -7.30
CA ALA A 399 3.62 -7.69 -6.72
C ALA A 399 3.55 -9.20 -6.41
N GLY A 400 2.40 -9.82 -6.61
CA GLY A 400 2.22 -11.27 -6.57
C GLY A 400 2.09 -11.91 -5.19
N GLY A 401 2.16 -11.13 -4.11
CA GLY A 401 1.90 -11.60 -2.74
C GLY A 401 0.41 -11.72 -2.42
N LEU A 402 0.06 -12.43 -1.38
CA LEU A 402 -1.31 -12.67 -0.95
C LEU A 402 -1.43 -12.63 0.58
N ASN A 403 -2.65 -12.37 1.07
CA ASN A 403 -3.01 -12.31 2.49
C ASN A 403 -2.18 -11.29 3.30
N PHE A 404 -1.98 -10.13 2.72
CA PHE A 404 -1.23 -9.01 3.28
C PHE A 404 -1.69 -8.62 4.69
N HIS A 405 -0.88 -7.85 5.41
CA HIS A 405 -1.15 -7.29 6.73
C HIS A 405 -1.34 -8.32 7.85
N GLY A 406 -0.88 -9.56 7.66
CA GLY A 406 -1.08 -10.60 8.67
C GLY A 406 -0.09 -11.76 8.63
N PRO A 407 -0.16 -12.66 9.64
CA PRO A 407 0.78 -13.78 9.76
C PRO A 407 0.56 -14.91 8.74
N HIS A 408 -0.50 -14.82 7.95
CA HIS A 408 -0.80 -15.78 6.86
C HIS A 408 -0.40 -15.24 5.49
N GLU A 409 0.33 -14.15 5.45
CA GLU A 409 0.90 -13.57 4.24
C GLU A 409 1.87 -14.57 3.58
N PHE A 410 1.78 -14.68 2.26
CA PHE A 410 2.66 -15.54 1.50
C PHE A 410 2.95 -14.99 0.10
N LEU A 411 4.08 -15.39 -0.46
CA LEU A 411 4.54 -14.95 -1.78
C LEU A 411 4.97 -16.15 -2.62
N PRO A 412 4.22 -16.52 -3.67
CA PRO A 412 4.65 -17.51 -4.64
C PRO A 412 5.83 -16.96 -5.45
N ILE A 413 6.94 -17.69 -5.49
CA ILE A 413 8.15 -17.27 -6.23
C ILE A 413 7.86 -17.02 -7.71
N PRO A 414 7.10 -17.86 -8.44
CA PRO A 414 6.79 -17.61 -9.83
C PRO A 414 6.03 -16.31 -10.06
N ASN A 415 5.20 -15.86 -9.10
CA ASN A 415 4.47 -14.59 -9.24
C ASN A 415 5.44 -13.39 -9.24
N MET A 416 6.41 -13.41 -8.32
CA MET A 416 7.43 -12.37 -8.21
C MET A 416 8.34 -12.33 -9.45
N GLU A 417 8.72 -13.51 -9.99
CA GLU A 417 9.48 -13.61 -11.23
C GLU A 417 8.69 -13.03 -12.42
N LYS A 418 7.39 -13.28 -12.48
CA LYS A 418 6.51 -12.73 -13.51
C LYS A 418 6.30 -11.23 -13.38
N ALA A 419 6.19 -10.70 -12.16
CA ALA A 419 6.12 -9.25 -11.94
C ALA A 419 7.38 -8.55 -12.46
N MET A 420 8.56 -9.06 -12.16
CA MET A 420 9.81 -8.56 -12.71
C MET A 420 9.83 -8.61 -14.25
N GLU A 421 9.38 -9.72 -14.87
CA GLU A 421 9.30 -9.87 -16.32
C GLU A 421 8.35 -8.83 -16.94
N VAL A 422 7.23 -8.52 -16.28
CA VAL A 422 6.28 -7.48 -16.72
C VAL A 422 6.94 -6.10 -16.69
N VAL A 423 7.71 -5.77 -15.64
CA VAL A 423 8.48 -4.51 -15.57
C VAL A 423 9.45 -4.40 -16.77
N VAL A 424 10.21 -5.46 -17.07
CA VAL A 424 11.13 -5.50 -18.22
C VAL A 424 10.38 -5.31 -19.54
N ASN A 425 9.23 -5.97 -19.71
CA ASN A 425 8.41 -5.85 -20.91
C ASN A 425 7.84 -4.44 -21.09
N ILE A 426 7.38 -3.79 -20.03
CA ILE A 426 6.93 -2.39 -20.08
C ILE A 426 8.08 -1.49 -20.56
N CYS A 427 9.27 -1.65 -19.99
CA CYS A 427 10.46 -0.87 -20.40
C CYS A 427 10.78 -1.04 -21.87
N ARG A 428 10.76 -2.26 -22.36
CA ARG A 428 11.02 -2.59 -23.78
C ARG A 428 9.94 -2.03 -24.70
N LEU A 429 8.66 -2.20 -24.35
CA LEU A 429 7.54 -1.73 -25.16
C LEU A 429 7.50 -0.20 -25.28
N THR A 430 7.97 0.51 -24.24
CA THR A 430 8.02 1.98 -24.25
C THR A 430 9.18 2.53 -25.09
N ALA A 431 10.19 1.74 -25.46
CA ALA A 431 11.27 2.18 -26.33
C ALA A 431 10.77 2.67 -27.71
N ASP A 432 9.70 2.05 -28.23
CA ASP A 432 9.10 2.35 -29.53
C ASP A 432 7.81 3.19 -29.43
N PHE A 433 7.54 3.79 -28.28
CA PHE A 433 6.24 4.44 -27.99
C PHE A 433 5.90 5.59 -28.94
N TYR A 434 6.89 6.34 -29.43
CA TYR A 434 6.70 7.46 -30.33
C TYR A 434 7.02 7.13 -31.81
N GLU A 435 7.32 5.86 -32.13
CA GLU A 435 7.51 5.38 -33.49
C GLU A 435 6.18 4.87 -34.08
#